data_af056bfac45d674785a9c227d212351b
#
_entry.id   af056bfac45d674785a9c227d212351b
#
_cell.length_a   1.000
_cell.length_b   1.000
_cell.length_c   1.000
_cell.angle_alpha   90.00
_cell.angle_beta   90.00
_cell.angle_gamma   90.00
#
_symmetry.space_group_name_H-M   'P 1'
#
loop_
_entity.id
_entity.type
_entity.pdbx_description
1 polymer ?
#
loop_
_entity_poly.entity_id
_entity_poly.type
_entity_poly.pdbx_seq_one_letter_code
_entity_poly.pdbx_strand_id
1 'polypeptide(L)'
;MTTLSPPAPLHESVTWTAAPFEPRRGLRNGHVMTVYAWAARRLFPGLEAPEARLIRVSDDTQVLAHCYWQRDRQACPTLLALHGLEGSSSVHYMRGLAARAFRAGWNAVLLNQRNCGGTEHLTPGLYHSGLTDDPRAVIRSLVRTDGLTDFGIVGYSL
;
A
#
# COMPACT_ATOMS: atom_id res chain seq x y z
N MET A 1 -5.21 19.39 44.93
CA MET A 1 -5.77 19.65 43.58
C MET A 1 -4.62 20.01 42.67
N THR A 2 -4.10 19.07 41.92
CA THR A 2 -2.98 19.29 40.99
C THR A 2 -3.59 19.60 39.61
N THR A 3 -3.46 20.86 39.21
CA THR A 3 -3.92 21.31 37.88
C THR A 3 -2.93 20.81 36.84
N LEU A 4 -3.38 19.89 35.99
CA LEU A 4 -2.62 19.46 34.80
C LEU A 4 -2.61 20.62 33.80
N SER A 5 -1.41 21.05 33.41
CA SER A 5 -1.23 22.00 32.31
C SER A 5 -1.75 21.40 31.01
N PRO A 6 -2.41 22.17 30.12
CA PRO A 6 -2.85 21.69 28.84
C PRO A 6 -1.65 21.25 27.96
N PRO A 7 -1.79 20.21 27.13
CA PRO A 7 -0.74 19.80 26.22
C PRO A 7 -0.41 20.92 25.23
N ALA A 8 0.86 21.06 24.91
CA ALA A 8 1.34 22.02 23.92
C ALA A 8 0.70 21.77 22.54
N PRO A 9 0.43 22.83 21.74
CA PRO A 9 -0.18 22.68 20.42
C PRO A 9 0.74 21.90 19.47
N LEU A 10 0.22 20.79 18.90
CA LEU A 10 0.94 19.86 18.00
C LEU A 10 1.11 20.39 16.57
N HIS A 11 1.02 21.68 16.30
CA HIS A 11 1.16 22.24 14.96
C HIS A 11 2.17 23.37 14.93
N GLU A 12 3.45 23.02 14.71
CA GLU A 12 4.28 23.86 13.87
C GLU A 12 3.75 23.76 12.45
N SER A 13 3.27 24.86 11.91
CA SER A 13 2.81 24.96 10.52
C SER A 13 4.00 24.78 9.58
N VAL A 14 4.23 23.55 9.13
CA VAL A 14 5.19 23.27 8.06
C VAL A 14 4.61 23.85 6.77
N THR A 15 5.09 24.99 6.36
CA THR A 15 4.77 25.60 5.06
C THR A 15 5.47 24.79 3.96
N TRP A 16 4.72 23.90 3.31
CA TRP A 16 5.19 23.18 2.13
C TRP A 16 5.10 24.10 0.91
N THR A 17 6.23 24.58 0.42
CA THR A 17 6.33 25.18 -0.90
C THR A 17 6.51 24.06 -1.93
N ALA A 18 5.41 23.59 -2.50
CA ALA A 18 5.48 22.65 -3.61
C ALA A 18 6.06 23.35 -4.85
N ALA A 19 7.08 22.76 -5.46
CA ALA A 19 7.53 23.20 -6.77
C ALA A 19 6.39 23.08 -7.79
N PRO A 20 6.24 24.01 -8.73
CA PRO A 20 5.19 23.92 -9.75
C PRO A 20 5.34 22.63 -10.56
N PHE A 21 4.22 21.98 -10.85
CA PHE A 21 4.21 20.78 -11.67
C PHE A 21 4.53 21.12 -13.12
N GLU A 22 5.63 20.58 -13.63
CA GLU A 22 6.01 20.69 -15.04
C GLU A 22 5.80 19.34 -15.75
N PRO A 23 4.83 19.24 -16.67
CA PRO A 23 4.61 18.03 -17.43
C PRO A 23 5.80 17.73 -18.34
N ARG A 24 6.16 16.45 -18.45
CA ARG A 24 7.21 16.00 -19.35
C ARG A 24 6.95 16.47 -20.79
N ARG A 25 8.01 16.78 -21.54
CA ARG A 25 7.90 17.14 -22.97
C ARG A 25 7.07 16.09 -23.71
N GLY A 26 6.05 16.54 -24.46
CA GLY A 26 5.10 15.66 -25.17
C GLY A 26 3.89 15.23 -24.33
N LEU A 27 3.86 15.46 -23.01
CA LEU A 27 2.73 15.11 -22.12
C LEU A 27 2.00 16.32 -21.55
N ARG A 28 2.05 17.48 -22.25
CA ARG A 28 1.37 18.69 -21.82
C ARG A 28 -0.15 18.64 -22.03
N ASN A 29 -0.63 17.78 -22.92
CA ASN A 29 -2.05 17.54 -23.11
C ASN A 29 -2.53 16.51 -22.08
N GLY A 30 -3.57 16.85 -21.29
CA GLY A 30 -4.08 16.01 -20.21
C GLY A 30 -4.58 14.65 -20.69
N HIS A 31 -5.22 14.57 -21.86
CA HIS A 31 -5.68 13.29 -22.44
C HIS A 31 -4.51 12.39 -22.82
N VAL A 32 -3.49 12.97 -23.47
CA VAL A 32 -2.26 12.23 -23.83
C VAL A 32 -1.55 11.73 -22.57
N MET A 33 -1.47 12.56 -21.54
CA MET A 33 -0.86 12.20 -20.27
C MET A 33 -1.62 11.04 -19.58
N THR A 34 -2.95 11.07 -19.61
CA THR A 34 -3.80 10.02 -19.04
C THR A 34 -3.60 8.68 -19.77
N VAL A 35 -3.68 8.72 -21.12
CA VAL A 35 -3.46 7.51 -21.94
C VAL A 35 -2.04 6.97 -21.76
N TYR A 36 -1.04 7.85 -21.74
CA TYR A 36 0.34 7.46 -21.48
C TYR A 36 0.50 6.84 -20.08
N ALA A 37 -0.11 7.43 -19.06
CA ALA A 37 -0.04 6.90 -17.70
C ALA A 37 -0.64 5.50 -17.60
N TRP A 38 -1.68 5.20 -18.37
CA TRP A 38 -2.32 3.90 -18.44
C TRP A 38 -1.54 2.90 -19.29
N ALA A 39 -1.13 3.29 -20.50
CA ALA A 39 -0.54 2.38 -21.50
C ALA A 39 0.97 2.14 -21.33
N ALA A 40 1.69 3.07 -20.70
CA ALA A 40 3.14 3.00 -20.61
C ALA A 40 3.60 1.78 -19.79
N ARG A 41 4.35 0.91 -20.42
CA ARG A 41 4.99 -0.22 -19.76
C ARG A 41 6.02 0.30 -18.76
N ARG A 42 5.93 -0.15 -17.50
CA ARG A 42 6.87 0.23 -16.44
C ARG A 42 7.62 -1.00 -15.97
N LEU A 43 8.94 -0.88 -15.94
CA LEU A 43 9.84 -1.89 -15.39
C LEU A 43 10.26 -1.45 -13.99
N PHE A 44 10.38 -2.40 -13.10
CA PHE A 44 10.82 -2.19 -11.72
C PHE A 44 12.04 -3.06 -11.45
N PRO A 45 13.22 -2.68 -12.00
CA PRO A 45 14.45 -3.44 -11.79
C PRO A 45 14.77 -3.49 -10.30
N GLY A 46 15.21 -4.64 -9.82
CA GLY A 46 15.51 -4.88 -8.40
C GLY A 46 14.30 -5.21 -7.53
N LEU A 47 13.08 -5.25 -8.09
CA LEU A 47 11.93 -5.82 -7.42
C LEU A 47 11.74 -7.26 -7.90
N GLU A 48 12.15 -8.21 -7.07
CA GLU A 48 12.02 -9.65 -7.35
C GLU A 48 10.55 -10.10 -7.38
N ALA A 49 10.31 -11.37 -7.68
CA ALA A 49 8.97 -11.93 -7.58
C ALA A 49 8.50 -11.91 -6.11
N PRO A 50 7.26 -11.49 -5.85
CA PRO A 50 6.74 -11.47 -4.49
C PRO A 50 6.44 -12.87 -3.97
N GLU A 51 6.50 -13.03 -2.65
CA GLU A 51 5.84 -14.12 -1.97
C GLU A 51 4.33 -13.88 -2.00
N ALA A 52 3.56 -14.80 -2.60
CA ALA A 52 2.11 -14.76 -2.56
C ALA A 52 1.61 -15.39 -1.25
N ARG A 53 0.86 -14.63 -0.47
CA ARG A 53 0.40 -15.07 0.84
C ARG A 53 -1.12 -14.90 0.96
N LEU A 54 -1.82 -15.99 1.26
CA LEU A 54 -3.24 -15.96 1.62
C LEU A 54 -3.36 -15.69 3.12
N ILE A 55 -4.14 -14.66 3.47
CA ILE A 55 -4.35 -14.23 4.85
C ILE A 55 -5.84 -14.30 5.15
N ARG A 56 -6.21 -15.06 6.18
CA ARG A 56 -7.60 -15.11 6.66
C ARG A 56 -7.93 -13.82 7.39
N VAL A 57 -8.98 -13.13 6.94
CA VAL A 57 -9.43 -11.87 7.52
C VAL A 57 -10.77 -11.99 8.25
N SER A 58 -11.57 -13.01 7.91
CA SER A 58 -12.77 -13.43 8.63
C SER A 58 -12.97 -14.94 8.50
N ASP A 59 -14.05 -15.49 9.06
CA ASP A 59 -14.31 -16.93 9.08
C ASP A 59 -14.46 -17.53 7.67
N ASP A 60 -15.02 -16.74 6.75
CA ASP A 60 -15.36 -17.14 5.38
C ASP A 60 -14.53 -16.40 4.30
N THR A 61 -13.56 -15.58 4.70
CA THR A 61 -12.84 -14.71 3.77
C THR A 61 -11.35 -14.81 3.93
N GLN A 62 -10.67 -14.95 2.80
CA GLN A 62 -9.23 -14.78 2.67
C GLN A 62 -8.91 -13.66 1.67
N VAL A 63 -7.80 -13.00 1.87
CA VAL A 63 -7.25 -12.00 0.96
C VAL A 63 -5.84 -12.41 0.52
N LEU A 64 -5.47 -12.05 -0.71
CA LEU A 64 -4.14 -12.32 -1.24
C LEU A 64 -3.25 -11.09 -1.06
N ALA A 65 -2.13 -11.27 -0.39
CA ALA A 65 -1.07 -10.27 -0.30
C ALA A 65 0.15 -10.70 -1.12
N HIS A 66 0.72 -9.77 -1.88
CA HIS A 66 2.02 -9.92 -2.51
C HIS A 66 3.09 -9.24 -1.65
N CYS A 67 3.97 -10.05 -1.05
CA CYS A 67 4.94 -9.61 -0.06
C CYS A 67 6.34 -9.57 -0.66
N TYR A 68 7.05 -8.47 -0.46
CA TYR A 68 8.45 -8.26 -0.81
C TYR A 68 9.23 -8.04 0.48
N TRP A 69 10.10 -8.97 0.83
CA TRP A 69 10.78 -9.00 2.12
C TRP A 69 12.24 -8.57 2.02
N GLN A 70 12.66 -7.70 2.91
CA GLN A 70 14.06 -7.49 3.19
C GLN A 70 14.70 -8.74 3.79
N ARG A 71 16.01 -8.86 3.72
CA ARG A 71 16.74 -10.02 4.25
C ARG A 71 16.46 -10.25 5.74
N ASP A 72 16.43 -9.18 6.52
CA ASP A 72 16.02 -9.18 7.92
C ASP A 72 14.71 -8.40 8.04
N ARG A 73 13.59 -9.11 7.79
CA ARG A 73 12.28 -8.47 7.75
C ARG A 73 11.84 -7.88 9.08
N GLN A 74 12.31 -8.45 10.20
CA GLN A 74 11.91 -8.01 11.54
C GLN A 74 12.58 -6.71 11.95
N ALA A 75 13.78 -6.45 11.45
CA ALA A 75 14.51 -5.22 11.68
C ALA A 75 14.09 -4.05 10.76
N CYS A 76 13.23 -4.31 9.78
CA CYS A 76 12.83 -3.33 8.77
C CYS A 76 11.36 -2.92 8.92
N PRO A 77 11.04 -1.63 8.74
CA PRO A 77 9.65 -1.19 8.70
C PRO A 77 8.91 -1.83 7.51
N THR A 78 7.60 -1.96 7.63
CA THR A 78 6.75 -2.63 6.65
C THR A 78 5.72 -1.66 6.09
N LEU A 79 5.68 -1.50 4.78
CA LEU A 79 4.66 -0.76 4.06
C LEU A 79 3.51 -1.70 3.68
N LEU A 80 2.30 -1.44 4.18
CA LEU A 80 1.07 -2.05 3.71
C LEU A 80 0.41 -1.12 2.71
N ALA A 81 0.20 -1.58 1.47
CA ALA A 81 -0.40 -0.80 0.41
C ALA A 81 -1.75 -1.37 -0.03
N LEU A 82 -2.75 -0.50 -0.19
CA LEU A 82 -4.10 -0.78 -0.64
C LEU A 82 -4.32 -0.12 -2.01
N HIS A 83 -4.80 -0.88 -2.99
CA HIS A 83 -5.09 -0.36 -4.33
C HIS A 83 -6.44 0.37 -4.37
N GLY A 84 -6.65 1.20 -5.40
CA GLY A 84 -7.92 1.85 -5.68
C GLY A 84 -8.93 0.91 -6.36
N LEU A 85 -10.09 1.49 -6.73
CA LEU A 85 -11.21 0.76 -7.35
C LEU A 85 -10.74 -0.13 -8.50
N GLU A 86 -11.18 -1.40 -8.50
CA GLU A 86 -10.84 -2.44 -9.49
C GLU A 86 -9.32 -2.64 -9.73
N GLY A 87 -8.49 -2.16 -8.81
CA GLY A 87 -7.06 -2.37 -8.88
C GLY A 87 -6.64 -3.77 -8.43
N SER A 88 -5.34 -3.95 -8.33
CA SER A 88 -4.72 -5.15 -7.75
C SER A 88 -3.29 -4.85 -7.28
N SER A 89 -2.70 -5.77 -6.56
CA SER A 89 -1.28 -5.73 -6.21
C SER A 89 -0.35 -5.68 -7.42
N SER A 90 -0.83 -6.10 -8.60
CA SER A 90 -0.03 -6.18 -9.83
C SER A 90 -0.01 -4.89 -10.64
N VAL A 91 -0.88 -3.91 -10.35
CA VAL A 91 -0.92 -2.66 -11.12
C VAL A 91 0.35 -1.84 -10.92
N HIS A 92 0.68 -1.06 -11.93
CA HIS A 92 1.98 -0.40 -12.03
C HIS A 92 2.28 0.56 -10.86
N TYR A 93 1.30 1.29 -10.34
CA TYR A 93 1.51 2.21 -9.22
C TYR A 93 1.78 1.48 -7.91
N MET A 94 1.11 0.34 -7.67
CA MET A 94 1.36 -0.51 -6.51
C MET A 94 2.78 -1.09 -6.56
N ARG A 95 3.17 -1.67 -7.70
CA ARG A 95 4.53 -2.19 -7.90
C ARG A 95 5.59 -1.09 -7.83
N GLY A 96 5.28 0.11 -8.33
CA GLY A 96 6.15 1.27 -8.24
C GLY A 96 6.38 1.72 -6.80
N LEU A 97 5.32 1.72 -5.98
CA LEU A 97 5.41 1.99 -4.55
C LEU A 97 6.25 0.94 -3.84
N ALA A 98 5.99 -0.36 -4.10
CA ALA A 98 6.77 -1.46 -3.53
C ALA A 98 8.26 -1.33 -3.88
N ALA A 99 8.59 -1.04 -5.14
CA ALA A 99 9.97 -0.87 -5.57
C ALA A 99 10.68 0.31 -4.88
N ARG A 100 9.96 1.37 -4.57
CA ARG A 100 10.51 2.51 -3.82
C ARG A 100 10.71 2.18 -2.35
N ALA A 101 9.71 1.58 -1.71
CA ALA A 101 9.79 1.14 -0.32
C ALA A 101 10.94 0.13 -0.15
N PHE A 102 11.01 -0.87 -1.02
CA PHE A 102 12.05 -1.90 -0.97
C PHE A 102 13.47 -1.31 -1.10
N ARG A 103 13.69 -0.37 -2.03
CA ARG A 103 14.96 0.35 -2.16
C ARG A 103 15.30 1.25 -0.97
N ALA A 104 14.29 1.70 -0.25
CA ALA A 104 14.47 2.47 0.99
C ALA A 104 14.67 1.59 2.23
N GLY A 105 14.80 0.27 2.06
CA GLY A 105 15.03 -0.68 3.15
C GLY A 105 13.77 -1.14 3.87
N TRP A 106 12.58 -0.91 3.30
CA TRP A 106 11.30 -1.36 3.84
C TRP A 106 10.89 -2.71 3.26
N ASN A 107 10.20 -3.52 4.03
CA ASN A 107 9.34 -4.54 3.47
C ASN A 107 8.16 -3.88 2.76
N ALA A 108 7.58 -4.55 1.75
CA ALA A 108 6.37 -4.07 1.11
C ALA A 108 5.34 -5.18 0.96
N VAL A 109 4.14 -4.93 1.43
CA VAL A 109 2.99 -5.83 1.38
C VAL A 109 1.89 -5.16 0.56
N LEU A 110 1.63 -5.68 -0.63
CA LEU A 110 0.62 -5.18 -1.54
C LEU A 110 -0.64 -6.05 -1.40
N LEU A 111 -1.67 -5.51 -0.81
CA LEU A 111 -2.91 -6.23 -0.56
C LEU A 111 -3.83 -6.18 -1.78
N ASN A 112 -4.30 -7.35 -2.25
CA ASN A 112 -5.51 -7.41 -3.07
C ASN A 112 -6.71 -7.35 -2.14
N GLN A 113 -7.54 -6.33 -2.31
CA GLN A 113 -8.80 -6.23 -1.59
C GLN A 113 -9.75 -7.34 -2.07
N ARG A 114 -10.82 -7.61 -1.32
CA ARG A 114 -11.79 -8.67 -1.62
C ARG A 114 -12.21 -8.63 -3.08
N ASN A 115 -12.28 -9.78 -3.75
CA ASN A 115 -12.68 -9.94 -5.15
C ASN A 115 -11.81 -9.19 -6.17
N CYS A 116 -10.58 -8.81 -5.81
CA CYS A 116 -9.65 -8.14 -6.71
C CYS A 116 -8.41 -8.98 -6.97
N GLY A 117 -7.84 -8.82 -8.17
CA GLY A 117 -6.59 -9.50 -8.53
C GLY A 117 -6.71 -11.01 -8.75
N GLY A 118 -7.87 -11.50 -9.16
CA GLY A 118 -8.13 -12.92 -9.42
C GLY A 118 -8.50 -13.71 -8.16
N THR A 119 -9.02 -13.04 -7.13
CA THR A 119 -9.34 -13.66 -5.83
C THR A 119 -10.84 -13.78 -5.54
N GLU A 120 -11.68 -13.73 -6.56
CA GLU A 120 -13.15 -13.73 -6.47
C GLU A 120 -13.68 -14.98 -5.72
N HIS A 121 -12.94 -16.07 -5.79
CA HIS A 121 -13.29 -17.35 -5.14
C HIS A 121 -12.93 -17.41 -3.64
N LEU A 122 -12.25 -16.41 -3.10
CA LEU A 122 -11.75 -16.40 -1.72
C LEU A 122 -12.69 -15.72 -0.72
N THR A 123 -13.77 -15.09 -1.19
CA THR A 123 -14.71 -14.36 -0.36
C THR A 123 -16.08 -14.24 -1.01
N PRO A 124 -17.17 -14.35 -0.26
CA PRO A 124 -18.52 -14.07 -0.77
C PRO A 124 -18.84 -12.56 -0.84
N GLY A 125 -18.05 -11.71 -0.19
CA GLY A 125 -18.31 -10.28 -0.05
C GLY A 125 -17.48 -9.40 -0.97
N LEU A 126 -17.94 -8.16 -1.19
CA LEU A 126 -17.20 -7.12 -1.90
C LEU A 126 -16.43 -6.23 -0.91
N TYR A 127 -15.38 -5.56 -1.41
CA TYR A 127 -14.72 -4.51 -0.65
C TYR A 127 -15.47 -3.18 -0.79
N HIS A 128 -15.26 -2.29 0.17
CA HIS A 128 -15.79 -0.93 0.20
C HIS A 128 -14.88 -0.01 1.02
N SER A 129 -15.03 1.30 0.88
CA SER A 129 -14.17 2.29 1.52
C SER A 129 -14.12 2.24 3.05
N GLY A 130 -15.18 1.72 3.70
CA GLY A 130 -15.24 1.55 5.15
C GLY A 130 -14.67 0.23 5.67
N LEU A 131 -14.12 -0.64 4.80
CA LEU A 131 -13.64 -1.96 5.19
C LEU A 131 -12.24 -1.89 5.83
N THR A 132 -12.17 -1.46 7.07
CA THR A 132 -10.92 -1.32 7.82
C THR A 132 -10.50 -2.59 8.55
N ASP A 133 -11.40 -3.57 8.69
CA ASP A 133 -11.12 -4.81 9.40
C ASP A 133 -10.15 -5.72 8.66
N ASP A 134 -10.21 -5.76 7.33
CA ASP A 134 -9.28 -6.55 6.53
C ASP A 134 -7.82 -6.08 6.68
N PRO A 135 -7.47 -4.81 6.45
CA PRO A 135 -6.11 -4.33 6.72
C PRO A 135 -5.67 -4.57 8.16
N ARG A 136 -6.57 -4.40 9.13
CA ARG A 136 -6.30 -4.68 10.55
C ARG A 136 -5.98 -6.16 10.77
N ALA A 137 -6.75 -7.07 10.19
CA ALA A 137 -6.51 -8.51 10.27
C ALA A 137 -5.19 -8.91 9.60
N VAL A 138 -4.87 -8.30 8.45
CA VAL A 138 -3.58 -8.49 7.75
C VAL A 138 -2.42 -8.08 8.65
N ILE A 139 -2.45 -6.86 9.23
CA ILE A 139 -1.40 -6.39 10.14
C ILE A 139 -1.26 -7.34 11.34
N ARG A 140 -2.37 -7.71 11.99
CA ARG A 140 -2.34 -8.66 13.12
C ARG A 140 -1.73 -10.01 12.74
N SER A 141 -2.01 -10.48 11.53
CA SER A 141 -1.41 -11.71 11.01
C SER A 141 0.11 -11.55 10.89
N LEU A 142 0.58 -10.49 10.24
CA LEU A 142 2.00 -10.21 10.03
C LEU A 142 2.76 -10.00 11.35
N VAL A 143 2.15 -9.31 12.32
CA VAL A 143 2.72 -9.20 13.69
C VAL A 143 2.89 -10.56 14.31
N ARG A 144 1.86 -11.41 14.25
CA ARG A 144 1.86 -12.71 14.92
C ARG A 144 2.75 -13.75 14.23
N THR A 145 2.77 -13.78 12.89
CA THR A 145 3.47 -14.84 12.13
C THR A 145 4.91 -14.46 11.78
N ASP A 146 5.18 -13.18 11.57
CA ASP A 146 6.47 -12.69 11.09
C ASP A 146 7.21 -11.84 12.12
N GLY A 147 6.56 -11.48 13.23
CA GLY A 147 7.16 -10.65 14.27
C GLY A 147 7.38 -9.19 13.85
N LEU A 148 6.61 -8.69 12.87
CA LEU A 148 6.74 -7.31 12.38
C LEU A 148 6.10 -6.34 13.37
N THR A 149 6.73 -5.19 13.64
CA THR A 149 6.28 -4.24 14.66
C THR A 149 6.05 -2.83 14.15
N ASP A 150 6.66 -2.45 13.03
CA ASP A 150 6.61 -1.10 12.48
C ASP A 150 5.91 -1.09 11.13
N PHE A 151 4.78 -0.35 11.02
CA PHE A 151 3.93 -0.34 9.85
C PHE A 151 3.60 1.08 9.38
N GLY A 152 3.82 1.33 8.09
CA GLY A 152 3.21 2.43 7.35
C GLY A 152 2.10 1.91 6.45
N ILE A 153 0.98 2.64 6.33
CA ILE A 153 -0.14 2.27 5.46
C ILE A 153 -0.29 3.33 4.38
N VAL A 154 -0.44 2.88 3.13
CA VAL A 154 -0.74 3.75 1.98
C VAL A 154 -1.96 3.21 1.24
N GLY A 155 -2.97 4.06 1.06
CA GLY A 155 -4.15 3.78 0.25
C GLY A 155 -4.20 4.66 -1.00
N TYR A 156 -4.69 4.10 -2.09
CA TYR A 156 -4.96 4.81 -3.33
C TYR A 156 -6.45 4.87 -3.59
N SER A 157 -7.03 6.09 -3.65
CA SER A 157 -8.44 6.29 -3.97
C SER A 157 -9.38 5.57 -2.98
N LEU A 158 -10.65 5.42 -3.35
CA LEU A 158 -11.74 4.64 -2.73
C LEU A 158 -12.08 5.04 -1.31
#